data_e48ea302d2e6e2cd7124f3ca8ac77744
#
_entry.id   e48ea302d2e6e2cd7124f3ca8ac77744
#
_cell.length_a   1.000
_cell.length_b   1.000
_cell.length_c   1.000
_cell.angle_alpha   90.00
_cell.angle_beta   90.00
_cell.angle_gamma   90.00
#
_symmetry.space_group_name_H-M   'P 1'
#
loop_
_entity.id
_entity.type
_entity.pdbx_description
1 polymer ?
#
loop_
_entity_poly.entity_id
_entity_poly.type
_entity_poly.pdbx_seq_one_letter_code
_entity_poly.pdbx_strand_id
1 'polypeptide(L)'
;MILETLLPQLEFQSNIEDAVKQKMIKSRRQVEEIAATAYSSNDFDFLLCKRMPLTRLVVVIYLLTQKYAEYKAIGVTDEIILDTFRDVSLRANLYYKQHGKIGISKDDVIWFRHIMNVHIFKVGVLQYQTFNMIYLDEETIGEPYMVFTQEQKRTLPNGSPVINCHIQKGANISDSLVEKSFDQAKAFFKNCFPSTEYKAFLCYSWLLYPPMLNMLPKDSNIKQFAKHFSIIGACNDSEQAKENLFDYGKHNLPCKPTTLQRIAKEHKELLGYGCGVIML
;
A
#
# COMPACT_ATOMS: atom_id res chain seq x y z
N MET A 1 -6.83 -15.01 16.19
CA MET A 1 -8.03 -14.23 16.66
C MET A 1 -9.27 -14.79 15.97
N ILE A 2 -10.41 -14.93 16.65
CA ILE A 2 -11.64 -15.41 15.99
C ILE A 2 -12.33 -14.28 15.22
N LEU A 3 -13.16 -14.65 14.25
CA LEU A 3 -13.82 -13.70 13.34
C LEU A 3 -14.70 -12.69 14.09
N GLU A 4 -15.48 -13.16 15.07
CA GLU A 4 -16.41 -12.37 15.86
C GLU A 4 -15.71 -11.26 16.66
N THR A 5 -14.45 -11.49 17.04
CA THR A 5 -13.63 -10.50 17.73
C THR A 5 -12.91 -9.56 16.77
N LEU A 6 -12.45 -10.08 15.63
CA LEU A 6 -11.68 -9.31 14.65
C LEU A 6 -12.56 -8.33 13.86
N LEU A 7 -13.68 -8.81 13.34
CA LEU A 7 -14.49 -8.06 12.36
C LEU A 7 -14.95 -6.67 12.86
N PRO A 8 -15.44 -6.51 14.11
CA PRO A 8 -15.81 -5.19 14.64
C PRO A 8 -14.63 -4.20 14.76
N GLN A 9 -13.40 -4.71 14.84
CA GLN A 9 -12.20 -3.88 15.00
C GLN A 9 -11.63 -3.38 13.66
N LEU A 10 -12.16 -3.88 12.53
CA LEU A 10 -11.70 -3.52 11.19
C LEU A 10 -12.37 -2.27 10.60
N GLU A 11 -13.36 -1.69 11.28
CA GLU A 11 -13.98 -0.41 10.92
C GLU A 11 -14.66 -0.42 9.52
N PHE A 12 -15.34 -1.51 9.19
CA PHE A 12 -16.20 -1.55 8.00
C PHE A 12 -17.44 -0.67 8.17
N GLN A 13 -18.00 -0.17 7.07
CA GLN A 13 -19.38 0.33 7.08
C GLN A 13 -20.33 -0.81 7.48
N SER A 14 -21.40 -0.49 8.23
CA SER A 14 -22.32 -1.50 8.79
C SER A 14 -22.91 -2.45 7.74
N ASN A 15 -23.31 -1.93 6.58
CA ASN A 15 -23.84 -2.75 5.49
C ASN A 15 -22.81 -3.74 4.90
N ILE A 16 -21.53 -3.37 4.91
CA ILE A 16 -20.44 -4.25 4.46
C ILE A 16 -20.19 -5.34 5.50
N GLU A 17 -20.11 -4.94 6.78
CA GLU A 17 -19.93 -5.87 7.89
C GLU A 17 -21.04 -6.93 7.95
N ASP A 18 -22.30 -6.50 7.80
CA ASP A 18 -23.45 -7.39 7.78
C ASP A 18 -23.41 -8.37 6.59
N ALA A 19 -23.05 -7.90 5.40
CA ALA A 19 -22.91 -8.74 4.22
C ALA A 19 -21.80 -9.79 4.39
N VAL A 20 -20.69 -9.43 5.02
CA VAL A 20 -19.59 -10.35 5.36
C VAL A 20 -20.06 -11.42 6.34
N LYS A 21 -20.71 -11.02 7.43
CA LYS A 21 -21.29 -11.96 8.43
C LYS A 21 -22.25 -12.94 7.78
N GLN A 22 -23.21 -12.43 7.00
CA GLN A 22 -24.19 -13.26 6.33
C GLN A 22 -23.54 -14.24 5.33
N LYS A 23 -22.57 -13.79 4.55
CA LYS A 23 -21.87 -14.64 3.59
C LYS A 23 -21.04 -15.71 4.29
N MET A 24 -20.40 -15.36 5.41
CA MET A 24 -19.65 -16.32 6.23
C MET A 24 -20.57 -17.41 6.78
N ILE A 25 -21.72 -17.05 7.34
CA ILE A 25 -22.70 -18.01 7.88
C ILE A 25 -23.21 -18.96 6.77
N LYS A 26 -23.60 -18.38 5.60
CA LYS A 26 -24.22 -19.15 4.52
C LYS A 26 -23.24 -20.05 3.74
N SER A 27 -21.95 -19.72 3.73
CA SER A 27 -20.98 -20.34 2.83
C SER A 27 -19.64 -20.66 3.50
N ARG A 28 -19.62 -20.88 4.81
CA ARG A 28 -18.39 -21.07 5.61
C ARG A 28 -17.45 -22.10 4.99
N ARG A 29 -17.96 -23.30 4.72
CA ARG A 29 -17.15 -24.38 4.12
C ARG A 29 -16.52 -23.96 2.78
N GLN A 30 -17.29 -23.30 1.92
CA GLN A 30 -16.77 -22.81 0.63
C GLN A 30 -15.69 -21.73 0.82
N VAL A 31 -15.84 -20.87 1.82
CA VAL A 31 -14.83 -19.85 2.16
C VAL A 31 -13.54 -20.50 2.62
N GLU A 32 -13.62 -21.50 3.50
CA GLU A 32 -12.49 -22.28 4.00
C GLU A 32 -11.76 -23.02 2.87
N GLU A 33 -12.50 -23.67 1.98
CA GLU A 33 -11.95 -24.36 0.80
C GLU A 33 -11.21 -23.40 -0.14
N ILE A 34 -11.77 -22.22 -0.41
CA ILE A 34 -11.12 -21.21 -1.25
C ILE A 34 -9.88 -20.64 -0.52
N ALA A 35 -9.98 -20.38 0.79
CA ALA A 35 -8.90 -19.82 1.58
C ALA A 35 -7.66 -20.73 1.60
N ALA A 36 -7.85 -22.04 1.65
CA ALA A 36 -6.76 -23.02 1.68
C ALA A 36 -5.79 -22.90 0.48
N THR A 37 -6.25 -22.38 -0.67
CA THR A 37 -5.46 -22.23 -1.89
C THR A 37 -5.39 -20.80 -2.40
N ALA A 38 -5.96 -19.84 -1.66
CA ALA A 38 -6.18 -18.47 -2.12
C ALA A 38 -4.89 -17.76 -2.57
N TYR A 39 -3.77 -17.99 -1.87
CA TYR A 39 -2.48 -17.36 -2.13
C TYR A 39 -1.36 -18.39 -2.37
N SER A 40 -1.69 -19.56 -2.89
CA SER A 40 -0.72 -20.65 -3.16
C SER A 40 0.16 -20.38 -4.39
N SER A 41 -0.23 -19.50 -5.30
CA SER A 41 0.54 -19.12 -6.49
C SER A 41 1.18 -17.75 -6.32
N ASN A 42 2.37 -17.56 -6.88
CA ASN A 42 3.03 -16.26 -6.98
C ASN A 42 2.56 -15.44 -8.20
N ASP A 43 1.75 -16.01 -9.07
CA ASP A 43 1.20 -15.33 -10.24
C ASP A 43 0.23 -14.20 -9.83
N PHE A 44 0.05 -13.23 -10.71
CA PHE A 44 -0.92 -12.14 -10.51
C PHE A 44 -2.37 -12.56 -10.85
N ASP A 45 -2.59 -13.67 -11.55
CA ASP A 45 -3.91 -14.21 -11.89
C ASP A 45 -4.18 -15.55 -11.18
N PHE A 46 -4.31 -15.51 -9.87
CA PHE A 46 -4.59 -16.69 -9.05
C PHE A 46 -6.10 -16.86 -8.76
N LEU A 47 -6.47 -18.02 -8.22
CA LEU A 47 -7.88 -18.42 -8.09
C LEU A 47 -8.78 -17.42 -7.38
N LEU A 48 -8.28 -16.73 -6.33
CA LEU A 48 -9.08 -15.75 -5.61
C LEU A 48 -9.42 -14.53 -6.48
N CYS A 49 -8.52 -14.12 -7.39
CA CYS A 49 -8.77 -13.02 -8.32
C CYS A 49 -9.97 -13.31 -9.27
N LYS A 50 -10.26 -14.59 -9.54
CA LYS A 50 -11.38 -15.04 -10.39
C LYS A 50 -12.73 -15.09 -9.68
N ARG A 51 -12.76 -14.86 -8.36
CA ARG A 51 -13.99 -14.89 -7.56
C ARG A 51 -14.73 -13.55 -7.60
N MET A 52 -16.03 -13.59 -7.23
CA MET A 52 -16.85 -12.38 -7.09
C MET A 52 -16.31 -11.47 -5.97
N PRO A 53 -16.49 -10.13 -6.08
CA PRO A 53 -15.92 -9.15 -5.14
C PRO A 53 -16.21 -9.44 -3.67
N LEU A 54 -17.46 -9.77 -3.31
CA LEU A 54 -17.82 -10.14 -1.93
C LEU A 54 -17.12 -11.42 -1.47
N THR A 55 -16.99 -12.42 -2.34
CA THR A 55 -16.28 -13.66 -2.00
C THR A 55 -14.79 -13.39 -1.74
N ARG A 56 -14.16 -12.53 -2.54
CA ARG A 56 -12.77 -12.09 -2.31
C ARG A 56 -12.62 -11.48 -0.92
N LEU A 57 -13.49 -10.52 -0.59
CA LEU A 57 -13.47 -9.83 0.70
C LEU A 57 -13.62 -10.81 1.88
N VAL A 58 -14.61 -11.70 1.81
CA VAL A 58 -14.88 -12.66 2.90
C VAL A 58 -13.73 -13.65 3.09
N VAL A 59 -13.13 -14.14 2.00
CA VAL A 59 -11.97 -15.03 2.07
C VAL A 59 -10.76 -14.31 2.68
N VAL A 60 -10.50 -13.07 2.26
CA VAL A 60 -9.42 -12.25 2.84
C VAL A 60 -9.63 -12.07 4.34
N ILE A 61 -10.82 -11.67 4.79
CA ILE A 61 -11.13 -11.49 6.23
C ILE A 61 -10.95 -12.79 7.00
N TYR A 62 -11.39 -13.92 6.44
CA TYR A 62 -11.18 -15.23 7.07
C TYR A 62 -9.68 -15.52 7.25
N LEU A 63 -8.86 -15.26 6.23
CA LEU A 63 -7.41 -15.44 6.30
C LEU A 63 -6.77 -14.51 7.34
N LEU A 64 -7.24 -13.27 7.53
CA LEU A 64 -6.75 -12.38 8.57
C LEU A 64 -6.85 -13.00 9.97
N THR A 65 -7.91 -13.79 10.24
CA THR A 65 -8.05 -14.47 11.54
C THR A 65 -6.91 -15.46 11.82
N GLN A 66 -6.38 -16.08 10.77
CA GLN A 66 -5.25 -17.01 10.84
C GLN A 66 -3.93 -16.23 10.94
N LYS A 67 -3.75 -15.22 10.10
CA LYS A 67 -2.55 -14.39 10.02
C LYS A 67 -2.26 -13.62 11.30
N TYR A 68 -3.27 -13.29 12.10
CA TYR A 68 -3.08 -12.63 13.38
C TYR A 68 -2.04 -13.33 14.27
N ALA A 69 -2.07 -14.66 14.36
CA ALA A 69 -1.12 -15.43 15.16
C ALA A 69 0.32 -15.35 14.59
N GLU A 70 0.45 -15.31 13.26
CA GLU A 70 1.76 -15.19 12.59
C GLU A 70 2.39 -13.81 12.85
N TYR A 71 1.61 -12.72 12.80
CA TYR A 71 2.07 -11.39 13.18
C TYR A 71 2.50 -11.33 14.66
N LYS A 72 1.73 -11.95 15.55
CA LYS A 72 2.10 -12.05 16.98
C LYS A 72 3.40 -12.80 17.20
N ALA A 73 3.64 -13.88 16.45
CA ALA A 73 4.82 -14.72 16.58
C ALA A 73 6.13 -13.97 16.30
N ILE A 74 6.10 -12.93 15.48
CA ILE A 74 7.27 -12.06 15.22
C ILE A 74 7.31 -10.82 16.14
N GLY A 75 6.46 -10.75 17.18
CA GLY A 75 6.49 -9.69 18.17
C GLY A 75 5.69 -8.43 17.82
N VAL A 76 4.84 -8.46 16.77
CA VAL A 76 4.00 -7.31 16.40
C VAL A 76 2.92 -7.08 17.45
N THR A 77 2.69 -5.83 17.85
CA THR A 77 1.64 -5.44 18.80
C THR A 77 0.26 -5.54 18.17
N ASP A 78 -0.77 -5.72 19.00
CA ASP A 78 -2.17 -5.81 18.53
C ASP A 78 -2.59 -4.54 17.77
N GLU A 79 -2.16 -3.38 18.23
CA GLU A 79 -2.42 -2.10 17.56
C GLU A 79 -1.91 -2.10 16.11
N ILE A 80 -0.64 -2.44 15.90
CA ILE A 80 -0.04 -2.48 14.56
C ILE A 80 -0.70 -3.54 13.67
N ILE A 81 -1.05 -4.72 14.24
CA ILE A 81 -1.76 -5.76 13.50
C ILE A 81 -3.11 -5.25 13.01
N LEU A 82 -3.91 -4.69 13.91
CA LEU A 82 -5.24 -4.19 13.59
C LEU A 82 -5.18 -3.03 12.60
N ASP A 83 -4.26 -2.09 12.79
CA ASP A 83 -4.06 -0.98 11.85
C ASP A 83 -3.64 -1.48 10.46
N THR A 84 -2.80 -2.51 10.41
CA THR A 84 -2.42 -3.16 9.14
C THR A 84 -3.63 -3.82 8.48
N PHE A 85 -4.45 -4.54 9.24
CA PHE A 85 -5.63 -5.23 8.72
C PHE A 85 -6.76 -4.28 8.30
N ARG A 86 -6.85 -3.08 8.90
CA ARG A 86 -7.77 -2.01 8.48
C ARG A 86 -7.54 -1.52 7.04
N ASP A 87 -6.42 -1.85 6.41
CA ASP A 87 -6.27 -1.63 4.97
C ASP A 87 -7.33 -2.37 4.15
N VAL A 88 -7.75 -3.54 4.61
CA VAL A 88 -8.81 -4.34 3.96
C VAL A 88 -10.16 -3.61 4.03
N SER A 89 -10.52 -3.06 5.18
CA SER A 89 -11.78 -2.30 5.32
C SER A 89 -11.74 -0.96 4.59
N LEU A 90 -10.60 -0.27 4.62
CA LEU A 90 -10.40 0.97 3.83
C LEU A 90 -10.68 0.72 2.35
N ARG A 91 -10.08 -0.32 1.76
CA ARG A 91 -10.26 -0.65 0.34
C ARG A 91 -11.66 -1.16 0.03
N ALA A 92 -12.27 -1.95 0.91
CA ALA A 92 -13.66 -2.38 0.75
C ALA A 92 -14.65 -1.20 0.80
N ASN A 93 -14.46 -0.25 1.72
CA ASN A 93 -15.26 0.96 1.82
C ASN A 93 -15.09 1.85 0.56
N LEU A 94 -13.86 1.98 0.04
CA LEU A 94 -13.59 2.69 -1.21
C LEU A 94 -14.24 1.99 -2.41
N TYR A 95 -14.13 0.67 -2.50
CA TYR A 95 -14.74 -0.12 -3.55
C TYR A 95 -16.27 0.05 -3.57
N TYR A 96 -16.89 -0.01 -2.39
CA TYR A 96 -18.34 0.22 -2.26
C TYR A 96 -18.74 1.64 -2.71
N LYS A 97 -17.97 2.65 -2.29
CA LYS A 97 -18.21 4.05 -2.70
C LYS A 97 -18.10 4.25 -4.22
N GLN A 98 -17.17 3.54 -4.86
CA GLN A 98 -16.92 3.69 -6.30
C GLN A 98 -17.91 2.90 -7.18
N HIS A 99 -18.28 1.70 -6.73
CA HIS A 99 -19.01 0.74 -7.56
C HIS A 99 -20.46 0.47 -7.10
N GLY A 100 -20.85 0.94 -5.90
CA GLY A 100 -22.13 0.59 -5.27
C GLY A 100 -22.27 -0.91 -4.95
N LYS A 101 -21.17 -1.66 -4.98
CA LYS A 101 -21.13 -3.11 -4.75
C LYS A 101 -20.23 -3.42 -3.58
N ILE A 102 -20.65 -4.36 -2.72
CA ILE A 102 -19.84 -4.80 -1.59
C ILE A 102 -18.78 -5.80 -2.07
N GLY A 103 -17.53 -5.55 -1.67
CA GLY A 103 -16.40 -6.42 -1.98
C GLY A 103 -15.09 -5.66 -2.12
N ILE A 104 -14.13 -6.28 -2.79
CA ILE A 104 -12.81 -5.72 -3.13
C ILE A 104 -12.44 -6.04 -4.59
N SER A 105 -11.55 -5.23 -5.18
CA SER A 105 -11.05 -5.43 -6.54
C SER A 105 -10.10 -6.64 -6.65
N LYS A 106 -9.65 -6.97 -7.86
CA LYS A 106 -8.58 -7.94 -8.08
C LYS A 106 -7.24 -7.41 -7.58
N ASP A 107 -6.97 -6.13 -7.84
CA ASP A 107 -5.72 -5.49 -7.47
C ASP A 107 -5.57 -5.38 -5.95
N ASP A 108 -6.68 -5.16 -5.22
CA ASP A 108 -6.68 -5.24 -3.76
C ASP A 108 -6.29 -6.64 -3.26
N VAL A 109 -6.81 -7.70 -3.89
CA VAL A 109 -6.45 -9.08 -3.52
C VAL A 109 -4.96 -9.34 -3.78
N ILE A 110 -4.41 -8.84 -4.89
CA ILE A 110 -2.98 -8.94 -5.21
C ILE A 110 -2.16 -8.20 -4.14
N TRP A 111 -2.56 -6.98 -3.81
CA TRP A 111 -1.93 -6.16 -2.77
C TRP A 111 -1.92 -6.85 -1.40
N PHE A 112 -3.03 -7.47 -1.00
CA PHE A 112 -3.13 -8.16 0.29
C PHE A 112 -2.21 -9.39 0.42
N ARG A 113 -1.55 -9.83 -0.65
CA ARG A 113 -0.48 -10.83 -0.57
C ARG A 113 0.62 -10.38 0.42
N HIS A 114 0.90 -9.08 0.50
CA HIS A 114 1.87 -8.56 1.46
C HIS A 114 1.41 -8.74 2.91
N ILE A 115 0.11 -8.62 3.18
CA ILE A 115 -0.47 -8.93 4.50
C ILE A 115 -0.41 -10.45 4.76
N MET A 116 -0.79 -11.27 3.77
CA MET A 116 -0.82 -12.73 3.91
C MET A 116 0.57 -13.35 4.10
N ASN A 117 1.61 -12.69 3.62
CA ASN A 117 3.00 -13.11 3.80
C ASN A 117 3.69 -12.45 5.01
N VAL A 118 2.96 -11.67 5.81
CA VAL A 118 3.51 -10.95 6.98
C VAL A 118 4.70 -10.04 6.58
N HIS A 119 4.56 -9.37 5.45
CA HIS A 119 5.60 -8.50 4.89
C HIS A 119 5.28 -7.01 4.98
N ILE A 120 4.06 -6.62 5.36
CA ILE A 120 3.65 -5.22 5.44
C ILE A 120 3.05 -4.89 6.81
N PHE A 121 3.34 -3.69 7.31
CA PHE A 121 2.96 -3.21 8.64
C PHE A 121 2.55 -1.75 8.58
N LYS A 122 1.41 -1.41 9.17
CA LYS A 122 0.99 -0.02 9.36
C LYS A 122 1.61 0.49 10.67
N VAL A 123 2.57 1.41 10.55
CA VAL A 123 3.23 2.01 11.72
C VAL A 123 3.09 3.53 11.62
N GLY A 124 2.34 4.11 12.53
CA GLY A 124 1.96 5.52 12.44
C GLY A 124 1.10 5.80 11.20
N VAL A 125 1.45 6.81 10.42
CA VAL A 125 0.65 7.24 9.25
C VAL A 125 1.01 6.54 7.94
N LEU A 126 2.09 5.77 7.90
CA LEU A 126 2.59 5.08 6.70
C LEU A 126 2.51 3.56 6.85
N GLN A 127 2.61 2.86 5.71
CA GLN A 127 2.80 1.40 5.68
C GLN A 127 4.24 1.10 5.27
N TYR A 128 4.81 0.07 5.89
CA TYR A 128 6.18 -0.34 5.68
C TYR A 128 6.25 -1.82 5.34
N GLN A 129 6.96 -2.14 4.27
CA GLN A 129 7.13 -3.49 3.76
C GLN A 129 8.57 -3.94 3.89
N THR A 130 8.80 -5.16 4.38
CA THR A 130 10.11 -5.81 4.22
C THR A 130 10.38 -6.01 2.73
N PHE A 131 11.50 -5.50 2.24
CA PHE A 131 11.79 -5.51 0.82
C PHE A 131 13.28 -5.63 0.56
N ASN A 132 13.65 -5.99 -0.66
CA ASN A 132 15.03 -5.92 -1.14
C ASN A 132 15.12 -4.84 -2.22
N MET A 133 16.21 -4.08 -2.21
CA MET A 133 16.45 -3.03 -3.20
C MET A 133 16.40 -3.60 -4.62
N ILE A 134 15.59 -2.98 -5.46
CA ILE A 134 15.49 -3.25 -6.90
C ILE A 134 15.59 -1.92 -7.63
N TYR A 135 16.42 -1.87 -8.65
CA TYR A 135 16.52 -0.72 -9.57
C TYR A 135 15.64 -0.96 -10.78
N LEU A 136 14.57 -0.17 -10.90
CA LEU A 136 13.56 -0.32 -11.96
C LEU A 136 14.01 0.22 -13.33
N ASP A 137 15.21 0.73 -13.46
CA ASP A 137 15.77 1.21 -14.73
C ASP A 137 15.89 0.12 -15.80
N GLU A 138 15.97 -1.14 -15.40
CA GLU A 138 16.01 -2.29 -16.31
C GLU A 138 14.60 -2.78 -16.70
N GLU A 139 13.58 -2.44 -15.88
CA GLU A 139 12.19 -2.88 -16.05
C GLU A 139 11.22 -1.69 -16.26
N THR A 140 11.75 -0.49 -16.43
CA THR A 140 10.94 0.73 -16.52
C THR A 140 10.09 0.73 -17.78
N ILE A 141 8.79 0.95 -17.62
CA ILE A 141 7.80 1.00 -18.70
C ILE A 141 7.81 2.37 -19.40
N GLY A 142 8.26 3.43 -18.73
CA GLY A 142 8.30 4.79 -19.24
C GLY A 142 9.71 5.26 -19.60
N GLU A 143 9.79 6.41 -20.28
CA GLU A 143 11.07 7.06 -20.54
C GLU A 143 11.68 7.59 -19.24
N PRO A 144 12.98 7.40 -19.00
CA PRO A 144 13.64 7.89 -17.80
C PRO A 144 13.69 9.42 -17.79
N TYR A 145 13.24 10.02 -16.67
CA TYR A 145 13.46 11.43 -16.37
C TYR A 145 14.78 11.64 -15.61
N MET A 146 15.09 10.70 -14.71
CA MET A 146 16.31 10.65 -13.92
C MET A 146 16.78 9.20 -13.81
N VAL A 147 17.98 8.90 -14.27
CA VAL A 147 18.55 7.55 -14.22
C VAL A 147 19.35 7.32 -12.95
N PHE A 148 19.36 6.08 -12.47
CA PHE A 148 20.18 5.67 -11.35
C PHE A 148 21.66 5.70 -11.69
N THR A 149 22.48 6.29 -10.81
CA THR A 149 23.92 6.36 -11.00
C THR A 149 24.62 5.10 -10.51
N GLN A 150 25.82 4.82 -11.06
CA GLN A 150 26.64 3.70 -10.58
C GLN A 150 27.11 3.87 -9.14
N GLU A 151 27.25 5.09 -8.65
CA GLU A 151 27.58 5.40 -7.26
C GLU A 151 26.43 5.01 -6.33
N GLN A 152 25.18 5.36 -6.68
CA GLN A 152 23.99 4.96 -5.93
C GLN A 152 23.88 3.43 -5.87
N LYS A 153 24.09 2.72 -6.99
CA LYS A 153 24.07 1.24 -7.06
C LYS A 153 25.20 0.60 -6.23
N ARG A 154 26.33 1.27 -6.06
CA ARG A 154 27.41 0.81 -5.16
C ARG A 154 27.09 1.05 -3.69
N THR A 155 26.51 2.20 -3.36
CA THR A 155 26.16 2.57 -1.99
C THR A 155 25.01 1.72 -1.44
N LEU A 156 24.02 1.45 -2.28
CA LEU A 156 22.86 0.60 -1.96
C LEU A 156 22.70 -0.48 -3.04
N PRO A 157 23.46 -1.58 -2.97
CA PRO A 157 23.44 -2.62 -4.01
C PRO A 157 22.05 -3.24 -4.19
N ASN A 158 21.78 -3.68 -5.43
CA ASN A 158 20.58 -4.47 -5.73
C ASN A 158 20.51 -5.69 -4.79
N GLY A 159 19.33 -6.00 -4.27
CA GLY A 159 19.12 -7.06 -3.30
C GLY A 159 19.41 -6.68 -1.84
N SER A 160 19.95 -5.48 -1.56
CA SER A 160 20.13 -5.00 -0.17
C SER A 160 18.80 -4.97 0.58
N PRO A 161 18.75 -5.42 1.86
CA PRO A 161 17.55 -5.30 2.69
C PRO A 161 17.15 -3.83 2.86
N VAL A 162 15.93 -3.48 2.51
CA VAL A 162 15.36 -2.14 2.66
C VAL A 162 13.94 -2.21 3.20
N ILE A 163 13.46 -1.12 3.75
CA ILE A 163 12.08 -0.96 4.22
C ILE A 163 11.33 -0.14 3.18
N ASN A 164 10.47 -0.77 2.38
CA ASN A 164 9.69 -0.06 1.37
C ASN A 164 8.50 0.65 2.02
N CYS A 165 8.40 1.96 1.80
CA CYS A 165 7.39 2.84 2.38
C CYS A 165 6.24 3.06 1.40
N HIS A 166 5.01 2.84 1.87
CA HIS A 166 3.80 3.05 1.11
C HIS A 166 2.87 4.06 1.79
N ILE A 167 2.18 4.84 0.98
CA ILE A 167 1.22 5.84 1.43
C ILE A 167 -0.20 5.33 1.13
N GLN A 168 -0.98 5.05 2.16
CA GLN A 168 -2.38 4.67 1.97
C GLN A 168 -3.20 5.84 1.45
N LYS A 169 -4.21 5.55 0.65
CA LYS A 169 -5.15 6.57 0.17
C LYS A 169 -5.82 7.29 1.35
N GLY A 170 -5.71 8.62 1.36
CA GLY A 170 -6.26 9.45 2.43
C GLY A 170 -5.38 9.57 3.69
N ALA A 171 -4.17 9.02 3.70
CA ALA A 171 -3.24 9.19 4.82
C ALA A 171 -2.91 10.67 5.07
N ASN A 172 -2.87 11.05 6.34
CA ASN A 172 -2.39 12.38 6.73
C ASN A 172 -0.86 12.38 6.73
N ILE A 173 -0.28 12.89 5.66
CA ILE A 173 1.17 13.01 5.47
C ILE A 173 1.69 14.39 5.89
N SER A 174 1.17 14.99 6.97
CA SER A 174 1.79 16.17 7.57
C SER A 174 3.18 15.82 8.10
N ASP A 175 4.11 16.78 7.99
CA ASP A 175 5.54 16.58 8.23
C ASP A 175 5.83 15.89 9.57
N SER A 176 5.31 16.44 10.67
CA SER A 176 5.51 15.89 12.01
C SER A 176 4.98 14.46 12.21
N LEU A 177 3.88 14.10 11.54
CA LEU A 177 3.35 12.73 11.60
C LEU A 177 4.19 11.75 10.78
N VAL A 178 4.73 12.21 9.65
CA VAL A 178 5.64 11.44 8.81
C VAL A 178 6.96 11.18 9.54
N GLU A 179 7.59 12.20 10.14
CA GLU A 179 8.81 12.04 10.96
C GLU A 179 8.59 11.01 12.09
N LYS A 180 7.52 11.20 12.86
CA LYS A 180 7.16 10.26 13.93
C LYS A 180 6.97 8.84 13.41
N SER A 181 6.34 8.68 12.23
CA SER A 181 6.11 7.37 11.62
C SER A 181 7.44 6.70 11.22
N PHE A 182 8.41 7.45 10.66
CA PHE A 182 9.74 6.90 10.36
C PHE A 182 10.49 6.47 11.62
N ASP A 183 10.46 7.26 12.68
CA ASP A 183 11.14 6.90 13.94
C ASP A 183 10.50 5.67 14.60
N GLN A 184 9.18 5.59 14.61
CA GLN A 184 8.46 4.41 15.07
C GLN A 184 8.79 3.18 14.21
N ALA A 185 8.89 3.33 12.89
CA ALA A 185 9.24 2.24 11.99
C ALA A 185 10.67 1.75 12.22
N LYS A 186 11.67 2.63 12.42
CA LYS A 186 13.05 2.22 12.79
C LYS A 186 13.05 1.34 14.03
N ALA A 187 12.37 1.77 15.09
CA ALA A 187 12.25 1.00 16.33
C ALA A 187 11.53 -0.33 16.11
N PHE A 188 10.43 -0.33 15.36
CA PHE A 188 9.64 -1.52 15.03
C PHE A 188 10.48 -2.57 14.29
N PHE A 189 11.15 -2.19 13.20
CA PHE A 189 11.96 -3.14 12.41
C PHE A 189 13.14 -3.68 13.19
N LYS A 190 13.80 -2.85 14.02
CA LYS A 190 14.87 -3.30 14.91
C LYS A 190 14.38 -4.35 15.92
N ASN A 191 13.16 -4.20 16.42
CA ASN A 191 12.61 -5.12 17.45
C ASN A 191 12.04 -6.40 16.83
N CYS A 192 11.28 -6.30 15.74
CA CYS A 192 10.61 -7.45 15.12
C CYS A 192 11.52 -8.24 14.17
N PHE A 193 12.58 -7.61 13.63
CA PHE A 193 13.51 -8.22 12.67
C PHE A 193 14.98 -8.02 13.06
N PRO A 194 15.39 -8.43 14.28
CA PRO A 194 16.70 -8.10 14.82
C PRO A 194 17.89 -8.75 14.05
N SER A 195 17.61 -9.78 13.26
CA SER A 195 18.61 -10.46 12.43
C SER A 195 18.84 -9.78 11.07
N THR A 196 18.03 -8.77 10.70
CA THR A 196 18.12 -8.10 9.40
C THR A 196 18.60 -6.68 9.59
N GLU A 197 19.76 -6.36 9.00
CA GLU A 197 20.27 -4.99 8.97
C GLU A 197 19.70 -4.26 7.72
N TYR A 198 18.61 -3.54 7.89
CA TYR A 198 18.05 -2.72 6.84
C TYR A 198 18.94 -1.52 6.56
N LYS A 199 19.21 -1.23 5.29
CA LYS A 199 20.14 -0.18 4.85
C LYS A 199 19.46 1.17 4.61
N ALA A 200 18.17 1.16 4.24
CA ALA A 200 17.44 2.36 3.88
C ALA A 200 15.93 2.18 4.00
N PHE A 201 15.19 3.28 4.13
CA PHE A 201 13.82 3.35 3.62
C PHE A 201 13.86 3.60 2.13
N LEU A 202 13.01 2.90 1.41
CA LEU A 202 12.78 3.03 -0.02
C LEU A 202 11.35 3.51 -0.24
N CYS A 203 11.11 4.37 -1.21
CA CYS A 203 9.75 4.71 -1.63
C CYS A 203 9.70 4.85 -3.14
N TYR A 204 8.98 3.95 -3.78
CA TYR A 204 8.59 4.06 -5.17
C TYR A 204 7.19 4.65 -5.25
N SER A 205 7.07 5.89 -5.70
CA SER A 205 5.77 6.58 -5.70
C SER A 205 5.68 7.69 -6.75
N TRP A 206 4.51 7.81 -7.36
CA TRP A 206 4.15 8.96 -8.19
C TRP A 206 4.22 10.30 -7.43
N LEU A 207 4.07 10.29 -6.09
CA LEU A 207 4.21 11.47 -5.24
C LEU A 207 5.65 12.01 -5.17
N LEU A 208 6.63 11.23 -5.63
CA LEU A 208 8.05 11.62 -5.66
C LEU A 208 8.53 12.04 -7.05
N TYR A 209 7.64 12.19 -8.02
CA TYR A 209 8.03 12.59 -9.37
C TYR A 209 8.44 14.08 -9.42
N PRO A 210 9.71 14.41 -9.75
CA PRO A 210 10.22 15.78 -9.61
C PRO A 210 9.47 16.83 -10.43
N PRO A 211 9.07 16.59 -11.71
CA PRO A 211 8.28 17.57 -12.46
C PRO A 211 6.99 17.98 -11.76
N MET A 212 6.23 17.03 -11.19
CA MET A 212 5.01 17.30 -10.43
C MET A 212 5.32 18.06 -9.13
N LEU A 213 6.35 17.65 -8.39
CA LEU A 213 6.77 18.30 -7.14
C LEU A 213 7.12 19.77 -7.35
N ASN A 214 7.71 20.14 -8.49
CA ASN A 214 8.08 21.51 -8.80
C ASN A 214 6.86 22.44 -8.94
N MET A 215 5.72 21.91 -9.38
CA MET A 215 4.48 22.66 -9.55
C MET A 215 3.67 22.83 -8.25
N LEU A 216 3.96 22.04 -7.22
CA LEU A 216 3.24 22.11 -5.95
C LEU A 216 3.70 23.33 -5.11
N PRO A 217 2.79 23.95 -4.32
CA PRO A 217 3.13 24.94 -3.33
C PRO A 217 4.22 24.46 -2.37
N LYS A 218 5.06 25.39 -1.89
CA LYS A 218 6.19 25.03 -1.00
C LYS A 218 5.75 24.39 0.31
N ASP A 219 4.59 24.74 0.81
CA ASP A 219 3.95 24.27 2.06
C ASP A 219 3.06 23.04 1.86
N SER A 220 2.98 22.51 0.65
CA SER A 220 2.20 21.30 0.38
C SER A 220 2.77 20.11 1.16
N ASN A 221 1.90 19.35 1.84
CA ASN A 221 2.29 18.13 2.58
C ASN A 221 3.04 17.13 1.70
N ILE A 222 2.67 17.01 0.41
CA ILE A 222 3.37 16.14 -0.54
C ILE A 222 4.80 16.60 -0.75
N LYS A 223 5.01 17.91 -0.89
CA LYS A 223 6.34 18.48 -1.08
C LYS A 223 7.20 18.36 0.19
N GLN A 224 6.59 18.49 1.38
CA GLN A 224 7.28 18.24 2.65
C GLN A 224 7.64 16.76 2.78
N PHE A 225 6.69 15.85 2.51
CA PHE A 225 6.95 14.42 2.49
C PHE A 225 8.12 14.05 1.56
N ALA A 226 8.16 14.61 0.33
CA ALA A 226 9.22 14.33 -0.62
C ALA A 226 10.60 14.79 -0.15
N LYS A 227 10.69 15.84 0.71
CA LYS A 227 11.97 16.34 1.26
C LYS A 227 12.68 15.37 2.18
N HIS A 228 11.96 14.40 2.77
CA HIS A 228 12.59 13.36 3.59
C HIS A 228 13.47 12.43 2.74
N PHE A 229 13.25 12.38 1.44
CA PHE A 229 13.91 11.44 0.53
C PHE A 229 14.98 12.13 -0.34
N SER A 230 16.07 11.44 -0.54
CA SER A 230 16.93 11.67 -1.71
C SER A 230 16.28 10.97 -2.90
N ILE A 231 15.76 11.72 -3.86
CA ILE A 231 15.19 11.14 -5.09
C ILE A 231 16.35 10.71 -5.97
N ILE A 232 16.44 9.40 -6.22
CA ILE A 232 17.59 8.78 -6.93
C ILE A 232 17.25 8.29 -8.32
N GLY A 233 15.97 8.21 -8.68
CA GLY A 233 15.53 7.83 -10.01
C GLY A 233 14.10 8.30 -10.27
N ALA A 234 13.72 8.52 -11.52
CA ALA A 234 12.37 8.89 -11.90
C ALA A 234 12.11 8.60 -13.38
N CYS A 235 10.87 8.29 -13.74
CA CYS A 235 10.41 8.09 -15.11
C CYS A 235 9.02 8.68 -15.35
N ASN A 236 8.61 8.81 -16.61
CA ASN A 236 7.32 9.38 -16.98
C ASN A 236 6.14 8.39 -16.96
N ASP A 237 6.29 7.23 -16.31
CA ASP A 237 5.19 6.31 -16.09
C ASP A 237 4.10 6.98 -15.23
N SER A 238 2.97 7.25 -15.83
CA SER A 238 1.87 8.02 -15.23
C SER A 238 0.71 7.16 -14.70
N GLU A 239 0.77 5.85 -14.85
CA GLU A 239 -0.37 4.97 -14.55
C GLU A 239 -0.78 5.05 -13.07
N GLN A 240 0.17 4.88 -12.14
CA GLN A 240 -0.11 4.98 -10.71
C GLN A 240 -0.69 6.35 -10.31
N ALA A 241 -0.17 7.44 -10.91
CA ALA A 241 -0.68 8.79 -10.67
C ALA A 241 -2.12 8.94 -11.14
N LYS A 242 -2.44 8.48 -12.35
CA LYS A 242 -3.79 8.55 -12.92
C LYS A 242 -4.79 7.77 -12.09
N GLU A 243 -4.47 6.55 -11.67
CA GLU A 243 -5.34 5.71 -10.83
C GLU A 243 -5.66 6.34 -9.47
N ASN A 244 -4.71 7.07 -8.90
CA ASN A 244 -4.89 7.69 -7.59
C ASN A 244 -5.57 9.07 -7.64
N LEU A 245 -5.38 9.82 -8.73
CA LEU A 245 -5.86 11.19 -8.85
C LEU A 245 -7.26 11.31 -9.47
N PHE A 246 -7.62 10.39 -10.37
CA PHE A 246 -8.86 10.48 -11.11
C PHE A 246 -9.83 9.36 -10.72
N ASP A 247 -11.11 9.62 -10.87
CA ASP A 247 -12.12 8.57 -10.68
C ASP A 247 -11.97 7.49 -11.76
N TYR A 248 -12.08 6.25 -11.35
CA TYR A 248 -11.87 5.06 -12.18
C TYR A 248 -12.56 5.18 -13.54
N GLY A 249 -11.77 5.13 -14.61
CA GLY A 249 -12.22 5.01 -16.00
C GLY A 249 -12.80 6.27 -16.63
N LYS A 250 -12.95 7.39 -15.92
CA LYS A 250 -13.60 8.60 -16.46
C LYS A 250 -12.67 9.81 -16.61
N HIS A 251 -11.46 9.78 -16.09
CA HIS A 251 -10.54 10.93 -16.02
C HIS A 251 -11.21 12.24 -15.50
N ASN A 252 -12.30 12.10 -14.78
CA ASN A 252 -13.07 13.21 -14.22
C ASN A 252 -12.55 13.53 -12.82
N LEU A 253 -12.51 14.83 -12.54
CA LEU A 253 -12.22 15.30 -11.19
C LEU A 253 -13.46 15.18 -10.30
N PRO A 254 -13.30 14.98 -8.99
CA PRO A 254 -14.39 15.09 -8.04
C PRO A 254 -14.98 16.50 -8.04
N CYS A 255 -16.20 16.68 -7.52
CA CYS A 255 -16.89 17.98 -7.46
C CYS A 255 -16.06 19.07 -6.76
N LYS A 256 -15.17 18.69 -5.82
CA LYS A 256 -14.20 19.58 -5.13
C LYS A 256 -12.81 19.01 -5.30
N PRO A 257 -12.12 19.28 -6.42
CA PRO A 257 -10.79 18.75 -6.65
C PRO A 257 -9.75 19.45 -5.75
N THR A 258 -8.78 18.68 -5.29
CA THR A 258 -7.59 19.21 -4.61
C THR A 258 -6.72 20.02 -5.58
N THR A 259 -5.80 20.82 -5.03
CA THR A 259 -4.81 21.56 -5.84
C THR A 259 -4.01 20.62 -6.75
N LEU A 260 -3.56 19.48 -6.20
CA LEU A 260 -2.85 18.46 -6.97
C LEU A 260 -3.68 17.90 -8.12
N GLN A 261 -4.97 17.59 -7.89
CA GLN A 261 -5.86 17.08 -8.93
C GLN A 261 -6.09 18.10 -10.06
N ARG A 262 -6.17 19.39 -9.72
CA ARG A 262 -6.28 20.46 -10.74
C ARG A 262 -5.00 20.55 -11.59
N ILE A 263 -3.85 20.60 -10.95
CA ILE A 263 -2.55 20.63 -11.64
C ILE A 263 -2.43 19.39 -12.55
N ALA A 264 -2.71 18.21 -12.03
CA ALA A 264 -2.62 16.96 -12.79
C ALA A 264 -3.56 16.89 -13.99
N LYS A 265 -4.71 17.55 -13.93
CA LYS A 265 -5.66 17.63 -15.06
C LYS A 265 -5.15 18.56 -16.15
N GLU A 266 -4.57 19.70 -15.77
CA GLU A 266 -4.07 20.72 -16.68
C GLU A 266 -2.71 20.33 -17.28
N HIS A 267 -1.90 19.54 -16.54
CA HIS A 267 -0.53 19.20 -16.86
C HIS A 267 -0.29 17.68 -16.74
N LYS A 268 -0.93 16.91 -17.61
CA LYS A 268 -0.81 15.43 -17.62
C LYS A 268 0.61 14.94 -17.91
N GLU A 269 1.39 15.73 -18.61
CA GLU A 269 2.81 15.49 -18.91
C GLU A 269 3.71 15.54 -17.67
N LEU A 270 3.21 16.12 -16.56
CA LEU A 270 3.92 16.16 -15.27
C LEU A 270 3.63 14.96 -14.39
N LEU A 271 2.85 13.99 -14.86
CA LEU A 271 2.59 12.75 -14.15
C LEU A 271 3.69 11.74 -14.45
N GLY A 272 4.20 11.13 -13.41
CA GLY A 272 5.28 10.17 -13.51
C GLY A 272 5.48 9.45 -12.18
N TYR A 273 6.64 8.85 -12.01
CA TYR A 273 6.97 7.96 -10.91
C TYR A 273 8.40 8.22 -10.45
N GLY A 274 8.63 8.29 -9.16
CA GLY A 274 9.94 8.54 -8.58
C GLY A 274 10.35 7.49 -7.56
N CYS A 275 11.67 7.29 -7.45
CA CYS A 275 12.30 6.47 -6.43
C CYS A 275 13.02 7.37 -5.43
N GLY A 276 12.61 7.34 -4.17
CA GLY A 276 13.22 8.06 -3.07
C GLY A 276 13.85 7.12 -2.04
N VAL A 277 14.97 7.54 -1.47
CA VAL A 277 15.71 6.76 -0.46
C VAL A 277 16.04 7.64 0.74
N ILE A 278 15.91 7.07 1.96
CA ILE A 278 16.43 7.61 3.21
C ILE A 278 17.40 6.56 3.77
N MET A 279 18.70 6.86 3.79
CA MET A 279 19.68 5.93 4.39
C MET A 279 19.48 5.83 5.90
N LEU A 280 19.65 4.62 6.47
CA LEU A 280 19.48 4.30 7.90
C LEU A 280 20.82 4.27 8.63
#